data_7331fe9ec3dc765a96f97f9690651b21
#
_entry.id   7331fe9ec3dc765a96f97f9690651b21
#
_cell.length_a   1.000
_cell.length_b   1.000
_cell.length_c   1.000
_cell.angle_alpha   90.00
_cell.angle_beta   90.00
_cell.angle_gamma   90.00
#
_symmetry.space_group_name_H-M   'P 1'
#
loop_
_entity.id
_entity.type
_entity.pdbx_description
1 polymer ?
#
loop_
_entity_poly.entity_id
_entity_poly.type
_entity_poly.pdbx_seq_one_letter_code
_entity_poly.pdbx_strand_id
1 'polypeptide(L)'
;MANINNLYTGEALDTIAGFPTVYHYQPSDYDTTKPLIVCVTGGLHLARVFYGGHDGSTPSNFLSYWLSKQGFSVLCLSYPLETNPPIMPATGANFRISDWGQQAANTTAKIINCKNLSSRSVVLISWSMGGRMVVPFTIAAKNLGLHVQQYIAFAATPGFSSIRPLPPGITCSSSGYFRVPPHVDVFLGQLEEMRVLNGGAVVIPEDVYLREYIGGTPINLIGLGLKYDPVTRAFVRDEVPHEEDTRVLDVGNFPLISALYPTSVLDASHALADKASWGFLLTYKLEHMIGRISVSNMQGTPEWKRLLNLVHDAPERLCVPVPGNHFFFVGESSARDVAGRVAELIDDGTAFERGLAGLIS
;
A
#
# COMPACT_ATOMS: atom_id res chain seq x y z
N MET A 1 14.49 -21.86 -20.03
CA MET A 1 14.25 -20.85 -18.99
C MET A 1 14.42 -19.51 -19.67
N ALA A 2 13.36 -18.68 -19.70
CA ALA A 2 13.46 -17.33 -20.27
C ALA A 2 14.49 -16.53 -19.45
N ASN A 3 15.37 -15.82 -20.15
CA ASN A 3 16.36 -14.93 -19.50
C ASN A 3 15.57 -13.78 -18.85
N ILE A 4 15.36 -13.83 -17.53
CA ILE A 4 14.65 -12.80 -16.75
C ILE A 4 15.70 -11.76 -16.39
N ASN A 5 16.01 -10.84 -17.31
CA ASN A 5 17.09 -9.85 -17.14
C ASN A 5 16.61 -8.40 -17.29
N ASN A 6 15.33 -8.12 -16.97
CA ASN A 6 14.80 -6.75 -17.06
C ASN A 6 14.67 -6.08 -15.68
N LEU A 7 15.54 -6.48 -14.74
CA LEU A 7 15.60 -5.82 -13.43
C LEU A 7 16.39 -4.52 -13.54
N TYR A 8 15.92 -3.50 -12.84
CA TYR A 8 16.67 -2.25 -12.66
C TYR A 8 17.78 -2.41 -11.62
N THR A 9 18.74 -1.50 -11.66
CA THR A 9 19.80 -1.45 -10.63
C THR A 9 19.17 -1.31 -9.24
N GLY A 10 19.55 -2.20 -8.31
CA GLY A 10 19.01 -2.21 -6.95
C GLY A 10 17.74 -3.05 -6.75
N GLU A 11 17.13 -3.54 -7.84
CA GLU A 11 16.06 -4.53 -7.74
C GLU A 11 16.61 -5.92 -7.46
N ALA A 12 15.85 -6.70 -6.71
CA ALA A 12 16.07 -8.12 -6.51
C ALA A 12 14.81 -8.91 -6.81
N LEU A 13 14.97 -10.03 -7.53
CA LEU A 13 13.91 -11.02 -7.75
C LEU A 13 14.15 -12.19 -6.80
N ASP A 14 13.10 -12.61 -6.11
CA ASP A 14 13.17 -13.76 -5.20
C ASP A 14 11.84 -14.54 -5.24
N THR A 15 11.87 -15.75 -4.65
CA THR A 15 10.67 -16.55 -4.38
C THR A 15 10.47 -16.57 -2.87
N ILE A 16 9.46 -15.87 -2.39
CA ILE A 16 9.16 -15.73 -0.96
C ILE A 16 7.73 -16.19 -0.69
N ALA A 17 7.55 -17.00 0.33
CA ALA A 17 6.28 -17.66 0.66
C ALA A 17 5.68 -18.43 -0.54
N GLY A 18 6.55 -19.01 -1.39
CA GLY A 18 6.14 -19.81 -2.56
C GLY A 18 5.84 -19.01 -3.83
N PHE A 19 5.93 -17.68 -3.80
CA PHE A 19 5.59 -16.83 -4.95
C PHE A 19 6.72 -15.88 -5.33
N PRO A 20 6.88 -15.55 -6.64
CA PRO A 20 7.88 -14.60 -7.09
C PRO A 20 7.52 -13.18 -6.61
N THR A 21 8.54 -12.42 -6.25
CA THR A 21 8.44 -11.00 -5.90
C THR A 21 9.66 -10.26 -6.40
N VAL A 22 9.46 -9.06 -6.92
CA VAL A 22 10.53 -8.09 -7.16
C VAL A 22 10.46 -7.02 -6.10
N TYR A 23 11.59 -6.74 -5.48
CA TYR A 23 11.67 -5.69 -4.47
C TYR A 23 12.89 -4.81 -4.66
N HIS A 24 12.77 -3.57 -4.18
CA HIS A 24 13.84 -2.58 -4.14
C HIS A 24 13.98 -2.04 -2.72
N TYR A 25 15.22 -2.02 -2.21
CA TYR A 25 15.54 -1.43 -0.91
C TYR A 25 16.36 -0.16 -1.08
N GLN A 26 15.81 0.95 -0.62
CA GLN A 26 16.46 2.24 -0.54
C GLN A 26 16.92 2.47 0.90
N PRO A 27 18.25 2.51 1.19
CA PRO A 27 18.73 2.84 2.53
C PRO A 27 18.40 4.31 2.86
N SER A 28 18.28 4.60 4.15
CA SER A 28 18.25 5.96 4.64
C SER A 28 19.61 6.65 4.41
N ASP A 29 19.61 7.96 4.22
CA ASP A 29 20.85 8.75 4.12
C ASP A 29 21.54 8.93 5.49
N TYR A 30 20.87 8.56 6.56
CA TYR A 30 21.35 8.71 7.94
C TYR A 30 21.24 7.38 8.67
N ASP A 31 22.20 7.12 9.58
CA ASP A 31 22.00 6.04 10.56
C ASP A 31 20.83 6.40 11.47
N THR A 32 19.83 5.51 11.53
CA THR A 32 18.58 5.84 12.17
C THR A 32 17.93 4.64 12.85
N THR A 33 17.27 4.92 13.96
CA THR A 33 16.34 4.00 14.64
C THR A 33 14.89 4.14 14.16
N LYS A 34 14.65 4.96 13.11
CA LYS A 34 13.31 5.13 12.53
C LYS A 34 12.76 3.80 12.00
N PRO A 35 11.44 3.67 11.92
CA PRO A 35 10.81 2.47 11.36
C PRO A 35 11.18 2.30 9.88
N LEU A 36 11.25 1.04 9.44
CA LEU A 36 11.32 0.74 8.00
C LEU A 36 9.98 1.07 7.35
N ILE A 37 10.00 1.90 6.31
CA ILE A 37 8.81 2.11 5.48
C ILE A 37 8.72 0.99 4.46
N VAL A 38 7.59 0.30 4.42
CA VAL A 38 7.28 -0.75 3.44
C VAL A 38 6.20 -0.25 2.51
N CYS A 39 6.53 -0.07 1.23
CA CYS A 39 5.60 0.37 0.19
C CYS A 39 5.11 -0.81 -0.64
N VAL A 40 3.79 -0.99 -0.71
CA VAL A 40 3.12 -2.05 -1.47
C VAL A 40 2.26 -1.43 -2.56
N THR A 41 2.42 -1.93 -3.77
CA THR A 41 1.80 -1.37 -4.98
C THR A 41 0.31 -1.73 -5.14
N GLY A 42 -0.37 -1.02 -6.04
CA GLY A 42 -1.76 -1.26 -6.44
C GLY A 42 -1.93 -2.30 -7.55
N GLY A 43 -3.15 -2.44 -8.03
CA GLY A 43 -3.48 -3.32 -9.15
C GLY A 43 -2.75 -2.95 -10.44
N LEU A 44 -2.35 -3.94 -11.21
CA LEU A 44 -1.66 -3.81 -12.49
C LEU A 44 -0.24 -3.22 -12.44
N HIS A 45 0.29 -2.83 -11.28
CA HIS A 45 1.55 -2.10 -11.20
C HIS A 45 2.65 -2.86 -10.47
N LEU A 46 3.87 -2.67 -10.96
CA LEU A 46 5.10 -2.94 -10.21
C LEU A 46 5.37 -1.81 -9.20
N ALA A 47 6.11 -2.10 -8.15
CA ALA A 47 6.50 -1.13 -7.14
C ALA A 47 7.46 -0.04 -7.66
N ARG A 48 7.88 -0.12 -8.91
CA ARG A 48 8.67 0.89 -9.64
C ARG A 48 8.05 2.29 -9.58
N VAL A 49 6.74 2.40 -9.41
CA VAL A 49 6.04 3.68 -9.20
C VAL A 49 6.52 4.45 -7.97
N PHE A 50 7.15 3.77 -6.98
CA PHE A 50 7.67 4.40 -5.78
C PHE A 50 9.14 4.80 -5.87
N TYR A 51 9.96 4.19 -6.77
CA TYR A 51 11.41 4.41 -6.83
C TYR A 51 11.97 4.71 -8.22
N GLY A 52 11.19 4.55 -9.29
CA GLY A 52 11.65 4.74 -10.65
C GLY A 52 12.66 3.69 -11.10
N GLY A 53 13.80 4.14 -11.61
CA GLY A 53 14.93 3.29 -11.98
C GLY A 53 15.00 2.92 -13.46
N HIS A 54 14.03 3.32 -14.31
CA HIS A 54 14.11 3.19 -15.77
C HIS A 54 15.19 4.09 -16.34
N ASP A 55 15.67 3.77 -17.54
CA ASP A 55 16.70 4.56 -18.22
C ASP A 55 16.26 6.03 -18.40
N GLY A 56 17.11 6.94 -17.99
CA GLY A 56 16.82 8.38 -17.97
C GLY A 56 15.93 8.84 -16.80
N SER A 57 15.51 7.98 -15.88
CA SER A 57 14.74 8.40 -14.70
C SER A 57 15.57 9.24 -13.74
N THR A 58 14.94 10.23 -13.11
CA THR A 58 15.53 11.04 -12.05
C THR A 58 14.99 10.57 -10.69
N PRO A 59 15.84 10.10 -9.75
CA PRO A 59 15.38 9.57 -8.46
C PRO A 59 14.50 10.52 -7.66
N SER A 60 14.75 11.84 -7.71
CA SER A 60 13.94 12.85 -7.01
C SER A 60 12.49 12.96 -7.52
N ASN A 61 12.15 12.33 -8.64
CA ASN A 61 10.78 12.23 -9.12
C ASN A 61 9.95 11.16 -8.38
N PHE A 62 10.55 10.42 -7.44
CA PHE A 62 9.91 9.26 -6.82
C PHE A 62 9.97 9.33 -5.29
N LEU A 63 8.93 8.80 -4.66
CA LEU A 63 8.68 8.88 -3.23
C LEU A 63 9.83 8.33 -2.37
N SER A 64 10.40 7.17 -2.74
CA SER A 64 11.42 6.50 -1.93
C SER A 64 12.67 7.34 -1.73
N TYR A 65 13.03 8.15 -2.73
CA TYR A 65 14.14 9.09 -2.62
C TYR A 65 13.93 10.13 -1.50
N TRP A 66 12.75 10.75 -1.44
CA TRP A 66 12.47 11.78 -0.46
C TRP A 66 12.27 11.22 0.96
N LEU A 67 11.70 10.02 1.07
CA LEU A 67 11.62 9.33 2.36
C LEU A 67 13.02 8.99 2.89
N SER A 68 13.96 8.58 2.01
CA SER A 68 15.35 8.32 2.42
C SER A 68 16.06 9.60 2.89
N LYS A 69 15.80 10.75 2.24
CA LYS A 69 16.30 12.07 2.67
C LYS A 69 15.73 12.51 4.02
N GLN A 70 14.58 11.99 4.40
CA GLN A 70 13.99 12.22 5.72
C GLN A 70 14.45 11.21 6.78
N GLY A 71 15.39 10.35 6.43
CA GLY A 71 16.01 9.40 7.36
C GLY A 71 15.26 8.06 7.49
N PHE A 72 14.31 7.75 6.61
CA PHE A 72 13.66 6.43 6.59
C PHE A 72 14.36 5.50 5.59
N SER A 73 14.63 4.27 5.99
CA SER A 73 14.86 3.21 5.01
C SER A 73 13.54 2.80 4.38
N VAL A 74 13.55 2.50 3.08
CA VAL A 74 12.33 2.19 2.32
C VAL A 74 12.47 0.86 1.59
N LEU A 75 11.48 -0.01 1.73
CA LEU A 75 11.36 -1.27 1.01
C LEU A 75 10.11 -1.22 0.11
N CYS A 76 10.28 -1.29 -1.19
CA CYS A 76 9.20 -1.29 -2.16
C CYS A 76 9.01 -2.70 -2.72
N LEU A 77 7.77 -3.21 -2.70
CA LEU A 77 7.44 -4.61 -2.99
C LEU A 77 6.44 -4.71 -4.14
N SER A 78 6.76 -5.56 -5.12
CA SER A 78 5.84 -6.01 -6.17
C SER A 78 5.36 -7.42 -5.85
N TYR A 79 4.06 -7.64 -5.90
CA TYR A 79 3.45 -8.99 -5.89
C TYR A 79 3.65 -9.67 -7.24
N PRO A 80 3.31 -10.97 -7.41
CA PRO A 80 3.40 -11.67 -8.70
C PRO A 80 2.61 -10.96 -9.80
N LEU A 81 3.30 -10.43 -10.82
CA LEU A 81 2.70 -9.82 -12.00
C LEU A 81 3.15 -10.53 -13.27
N GLU A 82 2.28 -10.57 -14.26
CA GLU A 82 2.61 -11.02 -15.61
C GLU A 82 2.96 -9.82 -16.49
N THR A 83 4.24 -9.55 -16.67
CA THR A 83 4.76 -8.44 -17.48
C THR A 83 5.22 -8.90 -18.86
N ASN A 84 5.31 -7.98 -19.81
CA ASN A 84 5.88 -8.25 -21.14
C ASN A 84 6.77 -7.07 -21.58
N PRO A 85 8.10 -7.27 -21.61
CA PRO A 85 8.84 -8.51 -21.35
C PRO A 85 8.74 -9.00 -19.88
N PRO A 86 8.94 -10.31 -19.63
CA PRO A 86 8.79 -10.86 -18.29
C PRO A 86 9.88 -10.36 -17.34
N ILE A 87 9.46 -9.81 -16.19
CA ILE A 87 10.33 -9.35 -15.09
C ILE A 87 10.43 -10.42 -14.01
N MET A 88 9.37 -11.21 -13.86
CA MET A 88 9.31 -12.35 -12.94
C MET A 88 8.54 -13.50 -13.60
N PRO A 89 8.66 -14.75 -13.09
CA PRO A 89 7.86 -15.87 -13.58
C PRO A 89 6.37 -15.65 -13.40
N ALA A 90 5.56 -15.94 -14.43
CA ALA A 90 4.10 -15.86 -14.37
C ALA A 90 3.49 -17.10 -13.69
N THR A 91 3.84 -17.36 -12.43
CA THR A 91 3.45 -18.56 -11.66
C THR A 91 2.49 -18.28 -10.50
N GLY A 92 2.01 -17.04 -10.38
CA GLY A 92 1.20 -16.58 -9.25
C GLY A 92 -0.27 -16.28 -9.60
N ALA A 93 -0.87 -16.89 -10.63
CA ALA A 93 -2.25 -16.57 -11.05
C ALA A 93 -3.29 -16.75 -9.92
N ASN A 94 -3.05 -17.65 -8.97
CA ASN A 94 -3.90 -17.95 -7.82
C ASN A 94 -3.38 -17.33 -6.52
N PHE A 95 -2.48 -16.34 -6.60
CA PHE A 95 -1.98 -15.59 -5.46
C PHE A 95 -3.13 -14.83 -4.78
N ARG A 96 -3.29 -15.04 -3.47
CA ARG A 96 -4.38 -14.50 -2.65
C ARG A 96 -3.92 -13.26 -1.86
N ILE A 97 -4.86 -12.56 -1.26
CA ILE A 97 -4.55 -11.41 -0.39
C ILE A 97 -3.82 -11.86 0.88
N SER A 98 -4.18 -13.01 1.45
CA SER A 98 -3.45 -13.63 2.56
C SER A 98 -2.01 -14.00 2.19
N ASP A 99 -1.79 -14.55 0.98
CA ASP A 99 -0.44 -14.84 0.46
C ASP A 99 0.37 -13.53 0.30
N TRP A 100 -0.28 -12.47 -0.16
CA TRP A 100 0.36 -11.15 -0.30
C TRP A 100 0.84 -10.60 1.04
N GLY A 101 -0.01 -10.64 2.06
CA GLY A 101 0.37 -10.25 3.41
C GLY A 101 1.55 -11.06 3.93
N GLN A 102 1.50 -12.38 3.75
CA GLN A 102 2.58 -13.29 4.15
C GLN A 102 3.88 -13.05 3.38
N GLN A 103 3.81 -12.88 2.06
CA GLN A 103 4.98 -12.60 1.22
C GLN A 103 5.65 -11.28 1.59
N ALA A 104 4.86 -10.22 1.72
CA ALA A 104 5.36 -8.89 2.07
C ALA A 104 5.99 -8.87 3.47
N ALA A 105 5.38 -9.51 4.47
CA ALA A 105 5.93 -9.59 5.81
C ALA A 105 7.24 -10.39 5.86
N ASN A 106 7.33 -11.53 5.15
CA ASN A 106 8.56 -12.31 5.07
C ASN A 106 9.69 -11.55 4.35
N THR A 107 9.37 -10.83 3.28
CA THR A 107 10.35 -9.98 2.58
C THR A 107 10.86 -8.87 3.50
N THR A 108 9.95 -8.24 4.26
CA THR A 108 10.29 -7.22 5.25
C THR A 108 11.23 -7.75 6.32
N ALA A 109 10.91 -8.91 6.91
CA ALA A 109 11.77 -9.55 7.92
C ALA A 109 13.14 -9.92 7.35
N LYS A 110 13.19 -10.45 6.11
CA LYS A 110 14.44 -10.74 5.40
C LYS A 110 15.30 -9.49 5.25
N ILE A 111 14.74 -8.37 4.81
CA ILE A 111 15.48 -7.13 4.61
C ILE A 111 15.99 -6.56 5.93
N ILE A 112 15.15 -6.51 6.97
CA ILE A 112 15.58 -6.07 8.31
C ILE A 112 16.78 -6.88 8.79
N ASN A 113 16.75 -8.20 8.64
CA ASN A 113 17.84 -9.07 9.07
C ASN A 113 19.08 -8.92 8.17
N CYS A 114 18.93 -8.95 6.84
CA CYS A 114 20.07 -8.88 5.90
C CYS A 114 20.77 -7.51 5.91
N LYS A 115 20.03 -6.43 6.23
CA LYS A 115 20.57 -5.07 6.32
C LYS A 115 20.94 -4.67 7.74
N ASN A 116 20.78 -5.58 8.72
CA ASN A 116 21.03 -5.34 10.14
C ASN A 116 20.37 -4.06 10.67
N LEU A 117 19.11 -3.83 10.26
CA LEU A 117 18.37 -2.65 10.73
C LEU A 117 18.13 -2.77 12.23
N SER A 118 18.43 -1.70 12.98
CA SER A 118 18.28 -1.68 14.44
C SER A 118 16.82 -1.69 14.88
N SER A 119 15.93 -1.06 14.10
CA SER A 119 14.49 -1.03 14.39
C SER A 119 13.78 -2.25 13.78
N ARG A 120 12.91 -2.87 14.57
CA ARG A 120 11.92 -3.85 14.10
C ARG A 120 10.53 -3.25 13.92
N SER A 121 10.41 -1.93 14.06
CA SER A 121 9.19 -1.20 13.76
C SER A 121 9.05 -0.96 12.26
N VAL A 122 7.83 -1.06 11.78
CA VAL A 122 7.47 -0.93 10.37
C VAL A 122 6.32 0.07 10.23
N VAL A 123 6.41 0.93 9.23
CA VAL A 123 5.26 1.69 8.72
C VAL A 123 4.89 1.09 7.36
N LEU A 124 3.66 0.59 7.24
CA LEU A 124 3.15 0.05 5.99
C LEU A 124 2.46 1.14 5.19
N ILE A 125 2.93 1.39 3.98
CA ILE A 125 2.24 2.20 2.98
C ILE A 125 1.69 1.25 1.93
N SER A 126 0.40 1.32 1.65
CA SER A 126 -0.15 0.61 0.51
C SER A 126 -0.93 1.54 -0.40
N TRP A 127 -0.76 1.35 -1.69
CA TRP A 127 -1.43 2.13 -2.72
C TRP A 127 -2.58 1.34 -3.33
N SER A 128 -3.73 2.00 -3.59
CA SER A 128 -4.83 1.45 -4.36
C SER A 128 -5.35 0.10 -3.82
N MET A 129 -5.32 -0.92 -4.63
CA MET A 129 -5.70 -2.29 -4.30
C MET A 129 -4.94 -2.86 -3.09
N GLY A 130 -3.72 -2.37 -2.83
CA GLY A 130 -2.87 -2.82 -1.72
C GLY A 130 -3.49 -2.62 -0.33
N GLY A 131 -4.49 -1.75 -0.18
CA GLY A 131 -5.20 -1.58 1.09
C GLY A 131 -5.89 -2.84 1.62
N ARG A 132 -6.12 -3.83 0.76
CA ARG A 132 -6.76 -5.10 1.14
C ARG A 132 -5.87 -6.03 1.95
N MET A 133 -4.54 -5.90 1.85
CA MET A 133 -3.59 -6.82 2.48
C MET A 133 -3.11 -6.39 3.87
N VAL A 134 -3.60 -5.26 4.40
CA VAL A 134 -3.11 -4.65 5.65
C VAL A 134 -3.19 -5.60 6.84
N VAL A 135 -4.34 -6.23 7.08
CA VAL A 135 -4.53 -7.16 8.22
C VAL A 135 -3.72 -8.44 8.04
N PRO A 136 -3.76 -9.15 6.89
CA PRO A 136 -2.87 -10.28 6.63
C PRO A 136 -1.39 -9.96 6.84
N PHE A 137 -0.92 -8.81 6.35
CA PHE A 137 0.45 -8.35 6.58
C PHE A 137 0.76 -8.17 8.07
N THR A 138 -0.12 -7.47 8.80
CA THR A 138 0.09 -7.18 10.22
C THR A 138 0.17 -8.44 11.06
N ILE A 139 -0.69 -9.42 10.79
CA ILE A 139 -0.67 -10.72 11.47
C ILE A 139 0.62 -11.47 11.15
N ALA A 140 1.00 -11.55 9.88
CA ALA A 140 2.23 -12.22 9.47
C ALA A 140 3.48 -11.52 10.03
N ALA A 141 3.52 -10.20 10.03
CA ALA A 141 4.60 -9.39 10.60
C ALA A 141 4.75 -9.66 12.11
N LYS A 142 3.64 -9.67 12.85
CA LYS A 142 3.63 -9.99 14.29
C LYS A 142 4.20 -11.38 14.56
N ASN A 143 3.84 -12.39 13.77
CA ASN A 143 4.37 -13.75 13.90
C ASN A 143 5.88 -13.82 13.63
N LEU A 144 6.44 -12.86 12.87
CA LEU A 144 7.87 -12.73 12.60
C LEU A 144 8.60 -11.80 13.61
N GLY A 145 7.90 -11.36 14.66
CA GLY A 145 8.43 -10.46 15.69
C GLY A 145 8.67 -9.03 15.18
N LEU A 146 7.92 -8.60 14.16
CA LEU A 146 7.90 -7.22 13.69
C LEU A 146 6.74 -6.48 14.32
N HIS A 147 6.92 -5.18 14.56
CA HIS A 147 5.88 -4.29 15.06
C HIS A 147 5.42 -3.35 13.94
N VAL A 148 4.19 -3.54 13.45
CA VAL A 148 3.60 -2.60 12.49
C VAL A 148 3.04 -1.42 13.28
N GLN A 149 3.82 -0.36 13.36
CA GLN A 149 3.51 0.83 14.14
C GLN A 149 2.30 1.58 13.56
N GLN A 150 2.27 1.74 12.25
CA GLN A 150 1.25 2.51 11.56
C GLN A 150 1.02 1.98 10.15
N TYR A 151 -0.18 2.14 9.68
CA TYR A 151 -0.56 1.96 8.28
C TYR A 151 -0.94 3.31 7.67
N ILE A 152 -0.45 3.61 6.47
CA ILE A 152 -0.81 4.81 5.72
C ILE A 152 -1.38 4.39 4.36
N ALA A 153 -2.68 4.62 4.18
CA ALA A 153 -3.38 4.35 2.93
C ALA A 153 -3.05 5.44 1.89
N PHE A 154 -2.61 5.05 0.69
CA PHE A 154 -2.41 5.94 -0.45
C PHE A 154 -3.49 5.66 -1.49
N ALA A 155 -4.52 6.51 -1.59
CA ALA A 155 -5.66 6.25 -2.47
C ALA A 155 -6.03 4.75 -2.45
N ALA A 156 -6.17 4.18 -1.25
CA ALA A 156 -6.21 2.73 -1.07
C ALA A 156 -7.63 2.24 -0.76
N THR A 157 -7.97 1.06 -1.30
CA THR A 157 -9.27 0.43 -1.09
C THR A 157 -9.19 -0.53 0.09
N PRO A 158 -10.02 -0.40 1.12
CA PRO A 158 -10.08 -1.36 2.21
C PRO A 158 -10.61 -2.73 1.74
N GLY A 159 -10.37 -3.75 2.55
CA GLY A 159 -10.61 -5.15 2.22
C GLY A 159 -12.07 -5.63 2.22
N PHE A 160 -13.05 -4.74 2.11
CA PHE A 160 -14.46 -5.13 1.97
C PHE A 160 -14.76 -5.64 0.57
N SER A 161 -15.58 -6.69 0.47
CA SER A 161 -16.03 -7.26 -0.79
C SER A 161 -16.82 -6.26 -1.62
N SER A 162 -16.57 -6.25 -2.92
CA SER A 162 -17.38 -5.52 -3.91
C SER A 162 -17.52 -4.00 -3.68
N ILE A 163 -16.66 -3.41 -2.85
CA ILE A 163 -16.62 -1.94 -2.66
C ILE A 163 -16.34 -1.21 -3.97
N ARG A 164 -15.56 -1.83 -4.86
CA ARG A 164 -15.35 -1.37 -6.23
C ARG A 164 -16.00 -2.35 -7.20
N PRO A 165 -16.73 -1.88 -8.20
CA PRO A 165 -17.28 -2.76 -9.22
C PRO A 165 -16.19 -3.40 -10.06
N LEU A 166 -16.51 -4.52 -10.69
CA LEU A 166 -15.64 -5.14 -11.67
C LEU A 166 -15.38 -4.15 -12.82
N PRO A 167 -14.12 -3.81 -13.13
CA PRO A 167 -13.84 -2.92 -14.24
C PRO A 167 -14.36 -3.52 -15.56
N PRO A 168 -14.96 -2.73 -16.44
CA PRO A 168 -15.35 -3.23 -17.75
C PRO A 168 -14.12 -3.61 -18.58
N GLY A 169 -14.26 -4.59 -19.47
CA GLY A 169 -13.17 -5.00 -20.38
C GLY A 169 -12.08 -5.86 -19.72
N ILE A 170 -12.36 -6.50 -18.59
CA ILE A 170 -11.45 -7.48 -18.00
C ILE A 170 -11.22 -8.64 -18.98
N THR A 171 -9.94 -9.00 -19.17
CA THR A 171 -9.51 -10.16 -19.94
C THR A 171 -8.65 -11.09 -19.08
N CYS A 172 -8.68 -12.39 -19.41
CA CYS A 172 -7.82 -13.40 -18.81
C CYS A 172 -6.67 -13.71 -19.77
N SER A 173 -5.42 -13.61 -19.29
CA SER A 173 -4.26 -14.04 -20.06
C SER A 173 -4.17 -15.58 -20.13
N SER A 174 -3.32 -16.10 -21.02
CA SER A 174 -3.07 -17.54 -21.10
C SER A 174 -2.44 -18.13 -19.82
N SER A 175 -1.80 -17.29 -19.01
CA SER A 175 -1.20 -17.65 -17.72
C SER A 175 -2.16 -17.45 -16.53
N GLY A 176 -3.41 -16.99 -16.78
CA GLY A 176 -4.43 -16.84 -15.75
C GLY A 176 -4.45 -15.51 -15.01
N TYR A 177 -3.74 -14.50 -15.51
CA TYR A 177 -3.77 -13.15 -14.91
C TYR A 177 -4.86 -12.30 -15.56
N PHE A 178 -5.47 -11.40 -14.78
CA PHE A 178 -6.40 -10.44 -15.34
C PHE A 178 -5.67 -9.21 -15.87
N ARG A 179 -6.22 -8.64 -16.93
CA ARG A 179 -5.80 -7.37 -17.55
C ARG A 179 -7.03 -6.51 -17.78
N VAL A 180 -6.85 -5.19 -17.75
CA VAL A 180 -7.93 -4.22 -17.97
C VAL A 180 -7.43 -3.16 -18.94
N PRO A 181 -7.41 -3.44 -20.26
CA PRO A 181 -6.90 -2.47 -21.24
C PRO A 181 -7.49 -1.06 -21.13
N PRO A 182 -8.81 -0.87 -20.90
CA PRO A 182 -9.36 0.48 -20.75
C PRO A 182 -8.85 1.27 -19.54
N HIS A 183 -8.37 0.59 -18.48
CA HIS A 183 -7.78 1.29 -17.32
C HIS A 183 -6.40 1.88 -17.62
N VAL A 184 -5.71 1.36 -18.62
CA VAL A 184 -4.40 1.90 -19.02
C VAL A 184 -4.55 3.35 -19.50
N ASP A 185 -5.59 3.64 -20.30
CA ASP A 185 -5.86 5.00 -20.80
C ASP A 185 -6.17 5.97 -19.63
N VAL A 186 -6.90 5.47 -18.60
CA VAL A 186 -7.17 6.25 -17.39
C VAL A 186 -5.87 6.58 -16.66
N PHE A 187 -4.97 5.61 -16.48
CA PHE A 187 -3.68 5.83 -15.83
C PHE A 187 -2.77 6.78 -16.62
N LEU A 188 -2.75 6.69 -17.95
CA LEU A 188 -2.00 7.61 -18.80
C LEU A 188 -2.53 9.04 -18.66
N GLY A 189 -3.85 9.23 -18.64
CA GLY A 189 -4.47 10.53 -18.37
C GLY A 189 -4.11 11.08 -16.98
N GLN A 190 -4.02 10.23 -15.98
CA GLN A 190 -3.60 10.60 -14.61
C GLN A 190 -2.12 10.97 -14.56
N LEU A 191 -1.24 10.26 -15.26
CA LEU A 191 0.19 10.61 -15.36
C LEU A 191 0.38 11.95 -16.08
N GLU A 192 -0.44 12.25 -17.09
CA GLU A 192 -0.42 13.55 -17.78
C GLU A 192 -0.84 14.70 -16.85
N GLU A 193 -1.86 14.54 -16.00
CA GLU A 193 -2.19 15.54 -14.98
C GLU A 193 -1.03 15.75 -14.01
N MET A 194 -0.38 14.66 -13.55
CA MET A 194 0.79 14.77 -12.68
C MET A 194 1.95 15.47 -13.37
N ARG A 195 2.14 15.27 -14.68
CA ARG A 195 3.12 16.03 -15.48
C ARG A 195 2.87 17.53 -15.35
N VAL A 196 1.63 17.96 -15.51
CA VAL A 196 1.26 19.39 -15.40
C VAL A 196 1.53 19.91 -13.98
N LEU A 197 1.13 19.17 -12.94
CA LEU A 197 1.36 19.54 -11.54
C LEU A 197 2.86 19.61 -11.17
N ASN A 198 3.72 18.91 -11.89
CA ASN A 198 5.17 18.89 -11.68
C ASN A 198 5.93 19.73 -12.71
N GLY A 199 5.34 20.83 -13.18
CA GLY A 199 6.02 21.82 -14.04
C GLY A 199 6.26 21.39 -15.49
N GLY A 200 5.52 20.38 -15.97
CA GLY A 200 5.55 19.92 -17.36
C GLY A 200 6.57 18.83 -17.66
N ALA A 201 7.36 18.38 -16.68
CA ALA A 201 8.34 17.32 -16.87
C ALA A 201 7.64 15.94 -17.00
N VAL A 202 7.99 15.18 -18.04
CA VAL A 202 7.57 13.78 -18.19
C VAL A 202 8.40 12.94 -17.21
N VAL A 203 7.74 12.37 -16.21
CA VAL A 203 8.39 11.56 -15.16
C VAL A 203 8.57 10.11 -15.62
N ILE A 204 7.53 9.53 -16.19
CA ILE A 204 7.52 8.17 -16.73
C ILE A 204 7.03 8.28 -18.18
N PRO A 205 7.89 8.09 -19.20
CA PRO A 205 7.46 8.06 -20.58
C PRO A 205 6.42 6.97 -20.84
N GLU A 206 5.44 7.23 -21.71
CA GLU A 206 4.33 6.32 -21.97
C GLU A 206 4.78 4.92 -22.38
N ASP A 207 5.72 4.82 -23.31
CA ASP A 207 6.26 3.54 -23.79
C ASP A 207 6.98 2.76 -22.69
N VAL A 208 7.70 3.47 -21.80
CA VAL A 208 8.34 2.90 -20.60
C VAL A 208 7.29 2.43 -19.60
N TYR A 209 6.27 3.25 -19.36
CA TYR A 209 5.18 2.89 -18.45
C TYR A 209 4.48 1.60 -18.87
N LEU A 210 4.10 1.50 -20.14
CA LEU A 210 3.41 0.35 -20.72
C LEU A 210 4.27 -0.93 -20.69
N ARG A 211 5.57 -0.80 -20.90
CA ARG A 211 6.50 -1.92 -20.97
C ARG A 211 7.05 -2.36 -19.62
N GLU A 212 7.26 -1.41 -18.68
CA GLU A 212 8.14 -1.64 -17.54
C GLU A 212 7.49 -1.39 -16.18
N TYR A 213 6.27 -0.80 -16.13
CA TYR A 213 5.59 -0.45 -14.88
C TYR A 213 4.31 -1.24 -14.65
N ILE A 214 3.68 -1.77 -15.70
CA ILE A 214 2.39 -2.45 -15.59
C ILE A 214 2.44 -3.90 -16.05
N GLY A 215 1.47 -4.69 -15.56
CA GLY A 215 1.33 -6.10 -15.91
C GLY A 215 -0.02 -6.68 -15.53
N GLY A 216 -0.26 -7.93 -15.91
CA GLY A 216 -1.44 -8.68 -15.48
C GLY A 216 -1.37 -9.00 -13.98
N THR A 217 -2.50 -8.98 -13.32
CA THR A 217 -2.65 -9.13 -11.85
C THR A 217 -3.42 -10.43 -11.54
N PRO A 218 -3.10 -11.15 -10.44
CA PRO A 218 -3.92 -12.25 -9.95
C PRO A 218 -5.35 -11.80 -9.64
N ILE A 219 -6.36 -12.49 -10.19
CA ILE A 219 -7.76 -12.07 -10.05
C ILE A 219 -8.28 -12.06 -8.62
N ASN A 220 -7.72 -12.89 -7.74
CA ASN A 220 -8.09 -12.93 -6.32
C ASN A 220 -7.91 -11.58 -5.62
N LEU A 221 -6.95 -10.76 -6.08
CA LEU A 221 -6.59 -9.49 -5.44
C LEU A 221 -7.61 -8.37 -5.66
N ILE A 222 -8.51 -8.49 -6.67
CA ILE A 222 -9.41 -7.39 -7.03
C ILE A 222 -10.63 -7.23 -6.10
N GLY A 223 -10.83 -8.13 -5.16
CA GLY A 223 -11.86 -7.99 -4.13
C GLY A 223 -13.26 -8.43 -4.51
N LEU A 224 -13.38 -9.38 -5.43
CA LEU A 224 -14.67 -9.90 -5.92
C LEU A 224 -14.91 -11.38 -5.59
N GLY A 225 -14.03 -12.00 -4.80
CA GLY A 225 -14.11 -13.43 -4.48
C GLY A 225 -13.99 -14.30 -5.74
N LEU A 226 -13.07 -13.95 -6.64
CA LEU A 226 -12.77 -14.69 -7.85
C LEU A 226 -11.37 -15.33 -7.77
N LYS A 227 -11.21 -16.49 -8.42
CA LYS A 227 -9.93 -17.15 -8.64
C LYS A 227 -9.81 -17.59 -10.11
N TYR A 228 -8.58 -17.88 -10.54
CA TYR A 228 -8.32 -18.51 -11.81
C TYR A 228 -8.47 -20.03 -11.71
N ASP A 229 -9.27 -20.62 -12.61
CA ASP A 229 -9.37 -22.06 -12.77
C ASP A 229 -8.53 -22.52 -13.98
N PRO A 230 -7.43 -23.28 -13.77
CA PRO A 230 -6.55 -23.72 -14.84
C PRO A 230 -7.21 -24.78 -15.77
N VAL A 231 -8.28 -25.44 -15.31
CA VAL A 231 -8.99 -26.46 -16.12
C VAL A 231 -9.88 -25.77 -17.14
N THR A 232 -10.73 -24.85 -16.71
CA THR A 232 -11.62 -24.10 -17.60
C THR A 232 -10.93 -22.89 -18.23
N ARG A 233 -9.75 -22.50 -17.75
CA ARG A 233 -9.00 -21.29 -18.14
C ARG A 233 -9.82 -20.01 -18.03
N ALA A 234 -10.62 -19.91 -16.98
CA ALA A 234 -11.54 -18.83 -16.75
C ALA A 234 -11.47 -18.36 -15.29
N PHE A 235 -12.00 -17.17 -15.04
CA PHE A 235 -12.22 -16.69 -13.68
C PHE A 235 -13.53 -17.27 -13.16
N VAL A 236 -13.45 -17.95 -12.03
CA VAL A 236 -14.57 -18.59 -11.35
C VAL A 236 -14.69 -18.05 -9.93
N ARG A 237 -15.80 -18.34 -9.27
CA ARG A 237 -15.97 -17.97 -7.87
C ARG A 237 -14.97 -18.71 -7.00
N ASP A 238 -14.34 -17.99 -6.08
CA ASP A 238 -13.44 -18.60 -5.12
C ASP A 238 -14.26 -19.28 -3.99
N GLU A 239 -13.77 -20.39 -3.49
CA GLU A 239 -14.31 -21.07 -2.30
C GLU A 239 -13.97 -20.34 -1.00
N VAL A 240 -12.89 -19.54 -0.96
CA VAL A 240 -12.55 -18.70 0.21
C VAL A 240 -13.28 -17.37 0.09
N PRO A 241 -14.15 -17.03 1.04
CA PRO A 241 -14.79 -15.74 1.07
C PRO A 241 -13.76 -14.60 1.12
N HIS A 242 -14.02 -13.51 0.42
CA HIS A 242 -13.10 -12.39 0.34
C HIS A 242 -12.77 -11.79 1.73
N GLU A 243 -13.78 -11.67 2.58
CA GLU A 243 -13.64 -11.14 3.94
C GLU A 243 -12.76 -12.03 4.84
N GLU A 244 -12.75 -13.34 4.60
CA GLU A 244 -11.84 -14.27 5.28
C GLU A 244 -10.40 -14.09 4.79
N ASP A 245 -10.20 -13.92 3.48
CA ASP A 245 -8.89 -13.70 2.89
C ASP A 245 -8.28 -12.36 3.31
N THR A 246 -9.07 -11.28 3.33
CA THR A 246 -8.63 -9.94 3.75
C THR A 246 -8.60 -9.75 5.26
N ARG A 247 -9.38 -10.52 6.01
CA ARG A 247 -9.61 -10.34 7.46
C ARG A 247 -10.02 -8.92 7.84
N VAL A 248 -10.70 -8.19 6.96
CA VAL A 248 -11.02 -6.77 7.14
C VAL A 248 -11.88 -6.48 8.38
N LEU A 249 -12.62 -7.47 8.87
CA LEU A 249 -13.43 -7.36 10.10
C LEU A 249 -12.62 -7.61 11.38
N ASP A 250 -11.37 -8.04 11.27
CA ASP A 250 -10.48 -8.26 12.40
C ASP A 250 -9.79 -6.94 12.83
N VAL A 251 -10.62 -6.04 13.35
CA VAL A 251 -10.24 -4.65 13.68
C VAL A 251 -9.07 -4.61 14.67
N GLY A 252 -8.98 -5.57 15.58
CA GLY A 252 -7.90 -5.68 16.55
C GLY A 252 -6.51 -5.79 15.91
N ASN A 253 -6.41 -6.42 14.74
CA ASN A 253 -5.17 -6.61 14.03
C ASN A 253 -4.84 -5.51 13.00
N PHE A 254 -5.65 -4.46 12.85
CA PHE A 254 -5.17 -3.26 12.17
C PHE A 254 -4.11 -2.56 13.04
N PRO A 255 -3.05 -1.98 12.45
CA PRO A 255 -2.23 -0.97 13.14
C PRO A 255 -3.00 0.34 13.30
N LEU A 256 -2.39 1.39 13.85
CA LEU A 256 -2.96 2.74 13.76
C LEU A 256 -3.10 3.10 12.28
N ILE A 257 -4.28 3.62 11.89
CA ILE A 257 -4.62 3.91 10.49
C ILE A 257 -4.45 5.40 10.22
N SER A 258 -3.80 5.72 9.11
CA SER A 258 -3.77 7.04 8.48
C SER A 258 -4.07 6.90 6.98
N ALA A 259 -4.44 8.01 6.33
CA ALA A 259 -4.69 8.01 4.89
C ALA A 259 -4.23 9.31 4.23
N LEU A 260 -3.62 9.19 3.07
CA LEU A 260 -3.45 10.26 2.10
C LEU A 260 -4.35 9.97 0.91
N TYR A 261 -5.26 10.88 0.60
CA TYR A 261 -6.22 10.69 -0.49
C TYR A 261 -6.18 11.86 -1.48
N PRO A 262 -6.36 11.57 -2.79
CA PRO A 262 -6.26 12.59 -3.84
C PRO A 262 -7.42 13.59 -3.78
N THR A 263 -7.23 14.75 -4.43
CA THR A 263 -8.29 15.76 -4.60
C THR A 263 -8.73 15.94 -6.05
N SER A 264 -8.09 15.26 -7.00
CA SER A 264 -8.44 15.36 -8.41
C SER A 264 -9.71 14.60 -8.77
N VAL A 265 -10.49 15.17 -9.69
CA VAL A 265 -11.65 14.51 -10.31
C VAL A 265 -11.26 13.27 -11.13
N LEU A 266 -10.01 13.19 -11.61
CA LEU A 266 -9.52 12.01 -12.33
C LEU A 266 -9.37 10.77 -11.43
N ASP A 267 -9.46 10.97 -10.12
CA ASP A 267 -9.56 9.87 -9.14
C ASP A 267 -10.73 10.13 -8.16
N ALA A 268 -11.88 10.52 -8.70
CA ALA A 268 -13.06 10.91 -7.92
C ALA A 268 -13.48 9.86 -6.89
N SER A 269 -13.30 8.58 -7.21
CA SER A 269 -13.66 7.49 -6.29
C SER A 269 -12.89 7.56 -4.98
N HIS A 270 -11.57 7.78 -5.03
CA HIS A 270 -10.72 7.90 -3.84
C HIS A 270 -10.88 9.28 -3.19
N ALA A 271 -10.98 10.34 -4.00
CA ALA A 271 -11.20 11.70 -3.50
C ALA A 271 -12.48 11.82 -2.64
N LEU A 272 -13.54 11.12 -3.01
CA LEU A 272 -14.84 11.19 -2.32
C LEU A 272 -14.98 10.20 -1.15
N ALA A 273 -14.34 9.03 -1.23
CA ALA A 273 -14.64 7.93 -0.32
C ALA A 273 -13.57 7.64 0.73
N ASP A 274 -12.31 7.91 0.47
CA ASP A 274 -11.22 7.37 1.30
C ASP A 274 -11.20 7.93 2.72
N LYS A 275 -11.48 9.23 2.89
CA LYS A 275 -11.58 9.82 4.24
C LYS A 275 -12.63 9.10 5.08
N ALA A 276 -13.80 8.83 4.51
CA ALA A 276 -14.89 8.17 5.22
C ALA A 276 -14.57 6.68 5.49
N SER A 277 -14.08 5.95 4.49
CA SER A 277 -13.83 4.51 4.62
C SER A 277 -12.68 4.20 5.57
N TRP A 278 -11.58 4.93 5.50
CA TRP A 278 -10.46 4.76 6.43
C TRP A 278 -10.73 5.38 7.79
N GLY A 279 -11.47 6.50 7.86
CA GLY A 279 -11.94 7.09 9.11
C GLY A 279 -12.86 6.16 9.90
N PHE A 280 -13.75 5.43 9.21
CA PHE A 280 -14.58 4.39 9.82
C PHE A 280 -13.70 3.30 10.48
N LEU A 281 -12.77 2.70 9.73
CA LEU A 281 -11.88 1.67 10.26
C LEU A 281 -10.98 2.19 11.39
N LEU A 282 -10.48 3.42 11.28
CA LEU A 282 -9.72 4.09 12.33
C LEU A 282 -10.55 4.22 13.61
N THR A 283 -11.78 4.69 13.52
CA THR A 283 -12.64 4.88 14.70
C THR A 283 -12.92 3.57 15.41
N TYR A 284 -13.21 2.48 14.68
CA TYR A 284 -13.38 1.16 15.27
C TYR A 284 -12.08 0.60 15.85
N LYS A 285 -10.92 0.86 15.21
CA LYS A 285 -9.62 0.51 15.78
C LYS A 285 -9.39 1.22 17.11
N LEU A 286 -9.71 2.49 17.20
CA LEU A 286 -9.58 3.26 18.45
C LEU A 286 -10.53 2.75 19.55
N GLU A 287 -11.78 2.46 19.21
CA GLU A 287 -12.73 1.84 20.14
C GLU A 287 -12.19 0.51 20.70
N HIS A 288 -11.60 -0.31 19.82
CA HIS A 288 -10.98 -1.57 20.22
C HIS A 288 -9.76 -1.35 21.14
N MET A 289 -8.90 -0.37 20.86
CA MET A 289 -7.73 -0.03 21.69
C MET A 289 -8.13 0.48 23.07
N ILE A 290 -9.15 1.32 23.14
CA ILE A 290 -9.66 1.89 24.40
C ILE A 290 -10.26 0.77 25.27
N GLY A 291 -11.09 -0.10 24.69
CA GLY A 291 -11.77 -1.17 25.39
C GLY A 291 -12.86 -0.66 26.36
N ARG A 292 -13.92 -1.44 26.52
CA ARG A 292 -15.08 -1.03 27.34
C ARG A 292 -14.76 -0.88 28.83
N ILE A 293 -13.85 -1.68 29.35
CA ILE A 293 -13.53 -1.70 30.79
C ILE A 293 -12.79 -0.41 31.19
N SER A 294 -11.90 0.06 30.37
CA SER A 294 -11.07 1.27 30.64
C SER A 294 -11.90 2.53 30.80
N VAL A 295 -13.08 2.61 30.19
CA VAL A 295 -13.93 3.82 30.22
C VAL A 295 -15.11 3.72 31.21
N SER A 296 -15.33 2.58 31.85
CA SER A 296 -16.50 2.35 32.76
C SER A 296 -16.58 3.34 33.92
N ASN A 297 -15.44 3.82 34.41
CA ASN A 297 -15.33 4.75 35.51
C ASN A 297 -15.22 6.23 35.08
N MET A 298 -15.29 6.52 33.78
CA MET A 298 -15.09 7.88 33.25
C MET A 298 -16.39 8.69 33.16
N GLN A 299 -17.53 8.14 33.54
CA GLN A 299 -18.82 8.85 33.45
C GLN A 299 -18.78 10.17 34.20
N GLY A 300 -19.06 11.29 33.49
CA GLY A 300 -19.11 12.61 34.06
C GLY A 300 -17.74 13.27 34.31
N THR A 301 -16.65 12.61 33.97
CA THR A 301 -15.29 13.12 34.19
C THR A 301 -14.80 14.00 33.01
N PRO A 302 -13.88 14.95 33.26
CA PRO A 302 -13.21 15.70 32.19
C PRO A 302 -12.41 14.82 31.25
N GLU A 303 -11.88 13.69 31.72
CA GLU A 303 -11.12 12.69 30.96
C GLU A 303 -11.98 12.10 29.86
N TRP A 304 -13.24 11.75 30.15
CA TRP A 304 -14.18 11.26 29.12
C TRP A 304 -14.37 12.27 27.99
N LYS A 305 -14.55 13.55 28.32
CA LYS A 305 -14.70 14.59 27.30
C LYS A 305 -13.43 14.73 26.43
N ARG A 306 -12.25 14.66 27.06
CA ARG A 306 -10.97 14.71 26.34
C ARG A 306 -10.79 13.50 25.41
N LEU A 307 -11.15 12.30 25.89
CA LEU A 307 -11.10 11.07 25.11
C LEU A 307 -12.04 11.13 23.91
N LEU A 308 -13.30 11.57 24.11
CA LEU A 308 -14.25 11.75 23.02
C LEU A 308 -13.70 12.70 21.95
N ASN A 309 -13.20 13.86 22.36
CA ASN A 309 -12.62 14.82 21.41
C ASN A 309 -11.45 14.21 20.65
N LEU A 310 -10.52 13.52 21.33
CA LEU A 310 -9.38 12.88 20.71
C LEU A 310 -9.80 11.88 19.64
N VAL A 311 -10.82 11.03 19.92
CA VAL A 311 -11.32 10.01 18.98
C VAL A 311 -12.08 10.65 17.81
N HIS A 312 -12.93 11.64 18.09
CA HIS A 312 -13.71 12.30 17.05
C HIS A 312 -12.85 13.14 16.09
N ASP A 313 -11.75 13.71 16.58
CA ASP A 313 -10.82 14.50 15.77
C ASP A 313 -9.81 13.63 15.00
N ALA A 314 -9.69 12.34 15.33
CA ALA A 314 -8.72 11.45 14.72
C ALA A 314 -8.82 11.36 13.19
N PRO A 315 -10.01 11.21 12.56
CA PRO A 315 -10.12 11.18 11.10
C PRO A 315 -9.71 12.50 10.42
N GLU A 316 -9.90 13.64 11.08
CA GLU A 316 -9.46 14.94 10.55
C GLU A 316 -7.94 15.10 10.57
N ARG A 317 -7.29 14.54 11.59
CA ARG A 317 -5.84 14.62 11.78
C ARG A 317 -5.07 13.60 10.98
N LEU A 318 -5.61 12.38 10.85
CA LEU A 318 -4.89 11.22 10.30
C LEU A 318 -5.31 10.85 8.88
N CYS A 319 -6.44 11.38 8.36
CA CYS A 319 -6.87 11.18 6.99
C CYS A 319 -6.84 12.52 6.23
N VAL A 320 -5.77 12.76 5.48
CA VAL A 320 -5.40 14.08 4.95
C VAL A 320 -5.49 14.12 3.42
N PRO A 321 -6.11 15.15 2.82
CA PRO A 321 -6.12 15.32 1.38
C PRO A 321 -4.76 15.76 0.86
N VAL A 322 -4.44 15.32 -0.37
CA VAL A 322 -3.24 15.74 -1.10
C VAL A 322 -3.61 16.17 -2.52
N PRO A 323 -2.98 17.21 -3.07
CA PRO A 323 -3.19 17.60 -4.48
C PRO A 323 -2.79 16.48 -5.43
N GLY A 324 -3.54 16.32 -6.52
CA GLY A 324 -3.30 15.32 -7.55
C GLY A 324 -4.33 14.19 -7.57
N ASN A 325 -4.02 13.17 -8.35
CA ASN A 325 -4.86 12.01 -8.62
C ASN A 325 -4.24 10.73 -8.03
N HIS A 326 -4.56 9.57 -8.59
CA HIS A 326 -4.07 8.27 -8.13
C HIS A 326 -2.54 8.17 -8.00
N PHE A 327 -1.78 8.96 -8.79
CA PHE A 327 -0.31 9.04 -8.79
C PHE A 327 0.23 10.26 -8.02
N PHE A 328 -0.48 10.82 -7.07
CA PHE A 328 -0.14 12.04 -6.34
C PHE A 328 1.27 12.04 -5.69
N PHE A 329 1.95 10.92 -5.66
CA PHE A 329 3.30 10.73 -5.13
C PHE A 329 4.37 10.59 -6.22
N VAL A 330 4.03 10.83 -7.50
CA VAL A 330 4.92 10.77 -8.66
C VAL A 330 5.22 12.18 -9.18
N GLY A 331 6.49 12.46 -9.47
CA GLY A 331 7.00 13.79 -9.83
C GLY A 331 7.65 14.50 -8.65
N GLU A 332 8.71 15.28 -8.90
CA GLU A 332 9.61 15.80 -7.86
C GLU A 332 8.88 16.60 -6.76
N SER A 333 8.05 17.56 -7.15
CA SER A 333 7.31 18.38 -6.18
C SER A 333 6.34 17.51 -5.40
N SER A 334 5.54 16.70 -6.08
CA SER A 334 4.54 15.83 -5.46
C SER A 334 5.17 14.78 -4.56
N ALA A 335 6.24 14.12 -5.02
CA ALA A 335 6.94 13.10 -4.23
C ALA A 335 7.56 13.68 -2.95
N ARG A 336 8.15 14.88 -3.04
CA ARG A 336 8.72 15.60 -1.89
C ARG A 336 7.65 15.98 -0.87
N ASP A 337 6.55 16.57 -1.34
CA ASP A 337 5.47 17.03 -0.48
C ASP A 337 4.77 15.85 0.21
N VAL A 338 4.54 14.75 -0.52
CA VAL A 338 3.96 13.52 0.04
C VAL A 338 4.91 12.87 1.05
N ALA A 339 6.22 12.84 0.79
CA ALA A 339 7.17 12.32 1.77
C ALA A 339 7.16 13.15 3.07
N GLY A 340 7.02 14.48 2.97
CA GLY A 340 6.81 15.37 4.13
C GLY A 340 5.55 15.00 4.91
N ARG A 341 4.42 14.81 4.22
CA ARG A 341 3.16 14.39 4.84
C ARG A 341 3.25 13.02 5.51
N VAL A 342 3.97 12.07 4.91
CA VAL A 342 4.21 10.75 5.53
C VAL A 342 4.96 10.92 6.85
N ALA A 343 6.02 11.72 6.89
CA ALA A 343 6.77 11.96 8.13
C ALA A 343 5.89 12.64 9.20
N GLU A 344 5.14 13.67 8.84
CA GLU A 344 4.17 14.33 9.72
C GLU A 344 3.15 13.34 10.29
N LEU A 345 2.56 12.47 9.45
CA LEU A 345 1.59 11.46 9.89
C LEU A 345 2.20 10.41 10.84
N ILE A 346 3.47 10.06 10.67
CA ILE A 346 4.17 9.14 11.58
C ILE A 346 4.37 9.79 12.95
N ASP A 347 4.75 11.07 12.98
CA ASP A 347 4.91 11.83 14.20
C ASP A 347 3.57 12.07 14.90
N ASP A 348 2.54 12.45 14.15
CA ASP A 348 1.17 12.64 14.63
C ASP A 348 0.57 11.34 15.18
N GLY A 349 0.78 10.22 14.50
CA GLY A 349 0.34 8.90 14.96
C GLY A 349 0.99 8.53 16.29
N THR A 350 2.30 8.73 16.41
CA THR A 350 3.04 8.49 17.67
C THR A 350 2.55 9.40 18.80
N ALA A 351 2.30 10.67 18.50
CA ALA A 351 1.77 11.62 19.50
C ALA A 351 0.33 11.26 19.89
N PHE A 352 -0.48 10.82 18.93
CA PHE A 352 -1.85 10.39 19.17
C PHE A 352 -1.90 9.16 20.11
N GLU A 353 -1.12 8.13 19.83
CA GLU A 353 -1.06 6.92 20.68
C GLU A 353 -0.61 7.24 22.11
N ARG A 354 0.38 8.12 22.26
CA ARG A 354 0.80 8.59 23.60
C ARG A 354 -0.33 9.35 24.32
N GLY A 355 -1.02 10.24 23.61
CA GLY A 355 -2.17 10.96 24.16
C GLY A 355 -3.30 10.04 24.60
N LEU A 356 -3.61 9.02 23.78
CA LEU A 356 -4.60 8.01 24.09
C LEU A 356 -4.20 7.19 25.33
N ALA A 357 -2.97 6.67 25.37
CA ALA A 357 -2.46 5.91 26.51
C ALA A 357 -2.52 6.71 27.82
N GLY A 358 -2.20 7.99 27.78
CA GLY A 358 -2.27 8.87 28.97
C GLY A 358 -3.69 9.20 29.45
N LEU A 359 -4.73 8.90 28.65
CA LEU A 359 -6.13 9.08 29.03
C LEU A 359 -6.80 7.79 29.55
N ILE A 360 -6.29 6.63 29.16
CA ILE A 360 -6.87 5.32 29.50
C ILE A 360 -6.05 4.55 30.56
N SER A 361 -4.87 5.07 30.95
CA SER A 361 -4.05 4.58 32.05
C SER A 361 -4.60 5.10 33.39
#